data_b8767cdac8c0e1f2ae359edd26f4e07c
#
_entry.id   b8767cdac8c0e1f2ae359edd26f4e07c
#
_cell.length_a   1.000
_cell.length_b   1.000
_cell.length_c   1.000
_cell.angle_alpha   90.00
_cell.angle_beta   90.00
_cell.angle_gamma   90.00
#
_symmetry.space_group_name_H-M   'P 1'
#
loop_
_entity.id
_entity.type
_entity.pdbx_description
1 polymer ?
#
loop_
_entity_poly.entity_id
_entity_poly.type
_entity_poly.pdbx_seq_one_letter_code
_entity_poly.pdbx_strand_id
1 'polypeptide(L)'
;MSTKLTRAGIRPLVKDPKAGNTESLVRSHLVTVSDSGLLTCAGGKWTTYRQMAEDAVDEAIKTFNLTTKHITLPDITGAGLPGFTTNGTCVTRITPVLGSHGYSTQLPSQLTQVYGVDADIAHHLATNYGDRAWSVLGDSNSAPDAVVRLAPSFPFIEAEIRHGVRSEGACTAADVISRRTRLAFLDVDSALKALPRVIDVMAEELSWSDARREHEWTETVHFLRSMGLEEARMAVTRQEVLSGDAKAQRTRRDDGAAASANGVKVGSGRKLEAPGALASGA
;
A
#
# COMPACT_ATOMS: atom_id res chain seq x y z
N MET A 1 9.02 -21.65 1.07
CA MET A 1 9.33 -20.19 1.08
C MET A 1 8.43 -19.53 0.05
N SER A 2 7.58 -18.60 0.48
CA SER A 2 6.72 -17.84 -0.43
C SER A 2 7.61 -16.97 -1.32
N THR A 3 7.47 -17.06 -2.64
CA THR A 3 8.18 -16.19 -3.56
C THR A 3 7.62 -14.78 -3.39
N LYS A 4 8.36 -13.91 -2.71
CA LYS A 4 8.01 -12.50 -2.62
C LYS A 4 8.10 -11.91 -4.03
N LEU A 5 7.13 -11.09 -4.40
CA LEU A 5 7.14 -10.37 -5.66
C LEU A 5 8.44 -9.56 -5.78
N THR A 6 9.23 -9.85 -6.81
CA THR A 6 10.42 -9.08 -7.14
C THR A 6 10.04 -8.03 -8.16
N ARG A 7 10.15 -6.76 -7.81
CA ARG A 7 9.95 -5.64 -8.73
C ARG A 7 11.28 -5.11 -9.21
N ALA A 8 11.40 -4.96 -10.52
CA ALA A 8 12.48 -4.22 -11.16
C ALA A 8 11.91 -2.99 -11.86
N GLY A 9 12.58 -1.86 -11.74
CA GLY A 9 12.16 -0.62 -12.39
C GLY A 9 13.31 0.36 -12.50
N ILE A 10 13.23 1.26 -13.48
CA ILE A 10 14.18 2.34 -13.67
C ILE A 10 13.82 3.48 -12.72
N ARG A 11 14.77 3.93 -11.90
CA ARG A 11 14.62 5.14 -11.10
C ARG A 11 15.09 6.33 -11.92
N PRO A 12 14.22 7.30 -12.22
CA PRO A 12 14.68 8.58 -12.75
C PRO A 12 15.45 9.31 -11.67
N LEU A 13 16.67 9.73 -11.98
CA LEU A 13 17.46 10.62 -11.15
C LEU A 13 17.38 12.03 -11.73
N VAL A 14 17.29 13.03 -10.85
CA VAL A 14 17.25 14.43 -11.27
C VAL A 14 18.68 14.95 -11.39
N LYS A 15 18.99 15.56 -12.53
CA LYS A 15 20.22 16.31 -12.71
C LYS A 15 19.97 17.76 -12.29
N ASP A 16 20.84 18.30 -11.43
CA ASP A 16 20.82 19.72 -11.13
C ASP A 16 21.15 20.50 -12.41
N PRO A 17 20.26 21.38 -12.89
CA PRO A 17 20.53 22.18 -14.10
C PRO A 17 21.76 23.08 -13.97
N LYS A 18 22.16 23.41 -12.74
CA LYS A 18 23.32 24.23 -12.44
C LYS A 18 24.64 23.44 -12.36
N ALA A 19 24.56 22.11 -12.37
CA ALA A 19 25.74 21.25 -12.22
C ALA A 19 26.31 20.85 -13.59
N GLY A 20 27.57 21.11 -13.82
CA GLY A 20 28.26 20.93 -15.12
C GLY A 20 28.57 19.50 -15.53
N ASN A 21 28.43 18.50 -14.64
CA ASN A 21 28.79 17.11 -14.93
C ASN A 21 27.71 16.10 -14.45
N THR A 22 27.83 14.85 -14.91
CA THR A 22 26.91 13.76 -14.58
C THR A 22 27.15 13.15 -13.18
N GLU A 23 28.24 13.48 -12.53
CA GLU A 23 28.53 12.99 -11.16
C GLU A 23 27.74 13.72 -10.09
N SER A 24 27.11 14.86 -10.43
CA SER A 24 26.28 15.68 -9.57
C SER A 24 24.79 15.27 -9.58
N LEU A 25 24.48 14.00 -9.81
CA LEU A 25 23.12 13.49 -9.69
C LEU A 25 22.60 13.67 -8.26
N VAL A 26 21.56 14.49 -8.14
CA VAL A 26 20.93 14.80 -6.85
C VAL A 26 20.16 13.56 -6.36
N ARG A 27 20.60 12.99 -5.24
CA ARG A 27 19.89 11.88 -4.58
C ARG A 27 18.78 12.35 -3.64
N SER A 28 18.74 13.66 -3.36
CA SER A 28 17.66 14.37 -2.68
C SER A 28 16.67 14.91 -3.72
N HIS A 29 15.61 15.57 -3.27
CA HIS A 29 14.74 16.33 -4.17
C HIS A 29 15.38 17.67 -4.55
N LEU A 30 14.94 18.21 -5.66
CA LEU A 30 15.30 19.54 -6.18
C LEU A 30 14.03 20.38 -6.27
N VAL A 31 14.08 21.58 -5.70
CA VAL A 31 13.07 22.62 -5.91
C VAL A 31 13.72 23.74 -6.73
N THR A 32 13.14 24.09 -7.86
CA THR A 32 13.67 25.14 -8.74
C THR A 32 12.53 25.94 -9.36
N VAL A 33 12.81 27.20 -9.65
CA VAL A 33 11.89 28.09 -10.36
C VAL A 33 12.54 28.49 -11.67
N SER A 34 11.84 28.33 -12.78
CA SER A 34 12.30 28.74 -14.12
C SER A 34 12.12 30.24 -14.30
N ASP A 35 12.75 30.80 -15.35
CA ASP A 35 12.59 32.20 -15.74
C ASP A 35 11.12 32.54 -16.07
N SER A 36 10.33 31.59 -16.53
CA SER A 36 8.88 31.75 -16.75
C SER A 36 8.04 31.75 -15.49
N GLY A 37 8.64 31.53 -14.30
CA GLY A 37 7.94 31.46 -13.02
C GLY A 37 7.35 30.09 -12.70
N LEU A 38 7.68 29.02 -13.45
CA LEU A 38 7.24 27.65 -13.14
C LEU A 38 8.08 27.09 -12.01
N LEU A 39 7.46 26.83 -10.85
CA LEU A 39 8.08 26.10 -9.75
C LEU A 39 7.99 24.60 -10.01
N THR A 40 9.12 23.93 -9.94
CA THR A 40 9.24 22.48 -10.15
C THR A 40 9.85 21.83 -8.90
N CYS A 41 9.19 20.80 -8.36
CA CYS A 41 9.74 19.93 -7.36
C CYS A 41 9.90 18.52 -7.94
N ALA A 42 11.12 18.01 -8.01
CA ALA A 42 11.43 16.75 -8.68
C ALA A 42 12.46 15.91 -7.91
N GLY A 43 12.48 14.60 -8.14
CA GLY A 43 13.39 13.67 -7.47
C GLY A 43 12.91 13.28 -6.06
N GLY A 44 13.87 13.04 -5.16
CA GLY A 44 13.59 12.63 -3.78
C GLY A 44 13.14 11.17 -3.64
N LYS A 45 12.46 10.89 -2.55
CA LYS A 45 11.95 9.56 -2.20
C LYS A 45 10.53 9.69 -1.68
N TRP A 46 9.73 8.65 -1.89
CA TRP A 46 8.39 8.59 -1.33
C TRP A 46 8.35 8.83 0.19
N THR A 47 9.34 8.33 0.91
CA THR A 47 9.44 8.49 2.36
C THR A 47 9.76 9.92 2.82
N THR A 48 10.19 10.82 1.93
CA THR A 48 10.51 12.22 2.23
C THR A 48 9.48 13.21 1.71
N TYR A 49 8.29 12.74 1.28
CA TYR A 49 7.28 13.57 0.62
C TYR A 49 6.85 14.79 1.45
N ARG A 50 6.76 14.67 2.78
CA ARG A 50 6.38 15.79 3.65
C ARG A 50 7.44 16.90 3.65
N GLN A 51 8.73 16.54 3.70
CA GLN A 51 9.82 17.50 3.58
C GLN A 51 9.85 18.12 2.18
N MET A 52 9.61 17.34 1.13
CA MET A 52 9.52 17.86 -0.23
C MET A 52 8.40 18.88 -0.39
N ALA A 53 7.24 18.61 0.21
CA ALA A 53 6.11 19.54 0.22
C ALA A 53 6.42 20.82 0.98
N GLU A 54 7.07 20.71 2.14
CA GLU A 54 7.52 21.86 2.95
C GLU A 54 8.46 22.75 2.14
N ASP A 55 9.53 22.18 1.58
CA ASP A 55 10.54 22.92 0.84
C ASP A 55 9.95 23.57 -0.44
N ALA A 56 9.02 22.89 -1.11
CA ALA A 56 8.36 23.44 -2.29
C ALA A 56 7.43 24.62 -1.96
N VAL A 57 6.68 24.53 -0.86
CA VAL A 57 5.79 25.60 -0.41
C VAL A 57 6.60 26.79 0.11
N ASP A 58 7.65 26.55 0.88
CA ASP A 58 8.52 27.63 1.40
C ASP A 58 9.20 28.38 0.24
N GLU A 59 9.68 27.67 -0.80
CA GLU A 59 10.25 28.31 -1.97
C GLU A 59 9.19 29.09 -2.78
N ALA A 60 7.95 28.57 -2.87
CA ALA A 60 6.85 29.31 -3.51
C ALA A 60 6.52 30.60 -2.74
N ILE A 61 6.42 30.54 -1.42
CA ILE A 61 6.16 31.72 -0.58
C ILE A 61 7.22 32.77 -0.80
N LYS A 62 8.49 32.36 -0.78
CA LYS A 62 9.64 33.27 -0.95
C LYS A 62 9.69 33.87 -2.37
N THR A 63 9.56 33.03 -3.40
CA THR A 63 9.72 33.48 -4.79
C THR A 63 8.56 34.35 -5.26
N PHE A 64 7.33 33.99 -4.86
CA PHE A 64 6.13 34.70 -5.31
C PHE A 64 5.59 35.69 -4.28
N ASN A 65 6.33 35.94 -3.20
CA ASN A 65 5.95 36.85 -2.13
C ASN A 65 4.53 36.61 -1.61
N LEU A 66 4.20 35.32 -1.37
CA LEU A 66 2.87 34.93 -0.93
C LEU A 66 2.67 35.28 0.56
N THR A 67 1.48 35.74 0.89
CA THR A 67 1.14 36.06 2.28
C THR A 67 0.78 34.78 3.04
N THR A 68 1.52 34.51 4.12
CA THR A 68 1.22 33.41 5.01
C THR A 68 0.12 33.78 6.00
N LYS A 69 -0.73 32.79 6.37
CA LYS A 69 -1.77 32.99 7.37
C LYS A 69 -1.33 32.48 8.73
N HIS A 70 -1.66 33.27 9.77
CA HIS A 70 -1.61 32.76 11.13
C HIS A 70 -2.83 31.89 11.38
N ILE A 71 -2.62 30.63 11.73
CA ILE A 71 -3.68 29.69 12.10
C ILE A 71 -3.47 29.17 13.50
N THR A 72 -4.55 29.00 14.25
CA THR A 72 -4.50 28.33 15.55
C THR A 72 -4.76 26.85 15.32
N LEU A 73 -3.77 26.03 15.57
CA LEU A 73 -3.91 24.58 15.60
C LEU A 73 -4.52 24.19 16.94
N PRO A 74 -5.54 23.32 16.97
CA PRO A 74 -6.08 22.80 18.22
C PRO A 74 -5.01 22.00 18.96
N ASP A 75 -5.25 21.73 20.25
CA ASP A 75 -4.42 20.78 20.99
C ASP A 75 -4.49 19.40 20.34
N ILE A 76 -3.40 19.06 19.67
CA ILE A 76 -3.25 17.80 18.93
C ILE A 76 -2.65 16.69 19.79
N THR A 77 -2.25 17.02 21.02
CA THR A 77 -1.63 16.07 21.96
C THR A 77 -2.65 15.36 22.83
N GLY A 78 -3.87 15.92 22.93
CA GLY A 78 -4.89 15.45 23.89
C GLY A 78 -4.52 15.68 25.35
N ALA A 79 -3.45 16.46 25.62
CA ALA A 79 -2.98 16.74 26.97
C ALA A 79 -3.65 17.97 27.61
N GLY A 80 -4.65 18.55 26.93
CA GLY A 80 -5.34 19.75 27.39
C GLY A 80 -4.48 21.02 27.31
N LEU A 81 -3.46 21.02 26.47
CA LEU A 81 -2.59 22.18 26.26
C LEU A 81 -3.30 23.25 25.41
N PRO A 82 -3.00 24.54 25.63
CA PRO A 82 -3.55 25.59 24.78
C PRO A 82 -3.12 25.38 23.33
N GLY A 83 -4.05 25.60 22.40
CA GLY A 83 -3.77 25.50 20.97
C GLY A 83 -2.59 26.37 20.56
N PHE A 84 -1.81 25.91 19.59
CA PHE A 84 -0.63 26.63 19.09
C PHE A 84 -1.02 27.51 17.90
N THR A 85 -0.76 28.82 18.01
CA THR A 85 -0.94 29.75 16.89
C THR A 85 0.36 29.85 16.08
N THR A 86 0.30 29.59 14.80
CA THR A 86 1.46 29.68 13.90
C THR A 86 1.84 31.14 13.70
N ASN A 87 3.14 31.40 13.55
CA ASN A 87 3.67 32.73 13.20
C ASN A 87 3.85 32.91 11.68
N GLY A 88 3.19 32.07 10.86
CA GLY A 88 3.34 32.06 9.41
C GLY A 88 4.48 31.17 8.90
N THR A 89 5.28 30.55 9.77
CA THR A 89 6.26 29.54 9.37
C THR A 89 5.62 28.17 9.20
N CYS A 90 6.26 27.30 8.42
CA CYS A 90 5.79 25.95 8.21
C CYS A 90 5.78 25.13 9.51
N VAL A 91 4.72 24.36 9.72
CA VAL A 91 4.52 23.52 10.92
C VAL A 91 4.47 22.01 10.56
N THR A 92 4.86 21.65 9.36
CA THR A 92 4.81 20.24 8.85
C THR A 92 5.47 19.25 9.81
N ARG A 93 6.61 19.63 10.42
CA ARG A 93 7.37 18.74 11.31
C ARG A 93 6.68 18.45 12.64
N ILE A 94 5.87 19.38 13.12
CA ILE A 94 5.17 19.27 14.41
C ILE A 94 3.69 18.92 14.25
N THR A 95 3.17 18.94 13.03
CA THR A 95 1.78 18.54 12.75
C THR A 95 1.68 17.02 12.68
N PRO A 96 0.94 16.37 13.60
CA PRO A 96 0.71 14.94 13.58
C PRO A 96 -0.01 14.49 12.31
N VAL A 97 0.28 13.29 11.87
CA VAL A 97 -0.47 12.66 10.79
C VAL A 97 -1.79 12.10 11.32
N LEU A 98 -2.78 11.94 10.43
CA LEU A 98 -4.03 11.27 10.76
C LEU A 98 -3.75 9.88 11.34
N GLY A 99 -4.48 9.53 12.37
CA GLY A 99 -4.31 8.25 13.06
C GLY A 99 -3.35 8.27 14.24
N SER A 100 -2.66 9.40 14.48
CA SER A 100 -1.65 9.47 15.56
C SER A 100 -2.15 10.00 16.89
N HIS A 101 -3.28 10.71 16.93
CA HIS A 101 -3.74 11.43 18.14
C HIS A 101 -4.08 10.51 19.31
N GLY A 102 -4.89 9.50 19.09
CA GLY A 102 -5.30 8.49 20.08
C GLY A 102 -4.49 7.19 20.00
N TYR A 103 -3.38 7.18 19.25
CA TYR A 103 -2.56 5.98 19.14
C TYR A 103 -1.80 5.70 20.44
N SER A 104 -1.89 4.46 20.88
CA SER A 104 -1.08 3.95 22.00
C SER A 104 -0.64 2.51 21.70
N THR A 105 0.38 2.05 22.40
CA THR A 105 0.83 0.63 22.31
C THR A 105 -0.22 -0.36 22.83
N GLN A 106 -1.22 0.11 23.55
CA GLN A 106 -2.33 -0.70 24.07
C GLN A 106 -3.50 -0.77 23.08
N LEU A 107 -3.51 0.04 22.03
CA LEU A 107 -4.60 0.10 21.06
C LEU A 107 -4.99 -1.27 20.49
N PRO A 108 -4.08 -2.18 20.10
CA PRO A 108 -4.45 -3.51 19.64
C PRO A 108 -5.26 -4.29 20.67
N SER A 109 -4.83 -4.30 21.93
CA SER A 109 -5.53 -4.99 23.02
C SER A 109 -6.92 -4.42 23.27
N GLN A 110 -7.06 -3.10 23.19
CA GLN A 110 -8.35 -2.40 23.33
C GLN A 110 -9.30 -2.78 22.19
N LEU A 111 -8.83 -2.83 20.93
CA LEU A 111 -9.62 -3.24 19.79
C LEU A 111 -10.11 -4.69 19.94
N THR A 112 -9.23 -5.61 20.36
CA THR A 112 -9.62 -6.99 20.64
C THR A 112 -10.67 -7.07 21.75
N GLN A 113 -10.51 -6.31 22.83
CA GLN A 113 -11.45 -6.31 23.96
C GLN A 113 -12.83 -5.78 23.58
N VAL A 114 -12.89 -4.71 22.77
CA VAL A 114 -14.17 -4.05 22.44
C VAL A 114 -14.89 -4.75 21.29
N TYR A 115 -14.17 -5.18 20.27
CA TYR A 115 -14.77 -5.73 19.05
C TYR A 115 -14.62 -7.26 18.91
N GLY A 116 -13.86 -7.92 19.78
CA GLY A 116 -13.64 -9.37 19.69
C GLY A 116 -12.81 -9.81 18.47
N VAL A 117 -12.09 -8.89 17.84
CA VAL A 117 -11.28 -9.21 16.65
C VAL A 117 -10.01 -9.98 17.04
N ASP A 118 -9.53 -10.82 16.12
CA ASP A 118 -8.28 -11.56 16.31
C ASP A 118 -7.11 -10.61 16.57
N ALA A 119 -6.12 -11.06 17.35
CA ALA A 119 -4.98 -10.24 17.76
C ALA A 119 -4.14 -9.72 16.57
N ASP A 120 -4.00 -10.50 15.50
CA ASP A 120 -3.28 -10.10 14.30
C ASP A 120 -4.06 -9.04 13.48
N ILE A 121 -5.40 -9.13 13.44
CA ILE A 121 -6.26 -8.09 12.84
C ILE A 121 -6.15 -6.81 13.68
N ALA A 122 -6.27 -6.89 15.00
CA ALA A 122 -6.16 -5.74 15.88
C ALA A 122 -4.79 -5.03 15.73
N HIS A 123 -3.71 -5.83 15.68
CA HIS A 123 -2.37 -5.29 15.45
C HIS A 123 -2.22 -4.64 14.08
N HIS A 124 -2.76 -5.27 13.03
CA HIS A 124 -2.77 -4.73 11.68
C HIS A 124 -3.50 -3.38 11.63
N LEU A 125 -4.72 -3.32 12.17
CA LEU A 125 -5.53 -2.11 12.16
C LEU A 125 -4.85 -0.97 12.95
N ALA A 126 -4.35 -1.24 14.14
CA ALA A 126 -3.65 -0.25 14.95
C ALA A 126 -2.38 0.27 14.25
N THR A 127 -1.64 -0.59 13.56
CA THR A 127 -0.39 -0.22 12.88
C THR A 127 -0.63 0.58 11.60
N ASN A 128 -1.71 0.27 10.85
CA ASN A 128 -1.97 0.90 9.56
C ASN A 128 -2.89 2.12 9.65
N TYR A 129 -3.81 2.16 10.62
CA TYR A 129 -4.81 3.22 10.76
C TYR A 129 -4.61 4.07 12.01
N GLY A 130 -3.79 3.62 12.98
CA GLY A 130 -3.65 4.28 14.26
C GLY A 130 -5.00 4.34 15.00
N ASP A 131 -5.32 5.49 15.61
CA ASP A 131 -6.61 5.70 16.31
C ASP A 131 -7.83 5.62 15.38
N ARG A 132 -7.64 5.77 14.06
CA ARG A 132 -8.72 5.57 13.08
C ARG A 132 -9.16 4.10 12.95
N ALA A 133 -8.42 3.16 13.53
CA ALA A 133 -8.86 1.76 13.65
C ALA A 133 -10.24 1.64 14.33
N TRP A 134 -10.57 2.57 15.24
CA TRP A 134 -11.90 2.67 15.83
C TRP A 134 -12.97 2.98 14.79
N SER A 135 -12.69 3.90 13.86
CA SER A 135 -13.63 4.23 12.78
C SER A 135 -13.78 3.07 11.80
N VAL A 136 -12.67 2.39 11.44
CA VAL A 136 -12.72 1.20 10.57
C VAL A 136 -13.67 0.14 11.13
N LEU A 137 -13.57 -0.16 12.42
CA LEU A 137 -14.43 -1.15 13.08
C LEU A 137 -15.82 -0.58 13.44
N GLY A 138 -15.92 0.71 13.80
CA GLY A 138 -17.17 1.37 14.17
C GLY A 138 -18.10 1.55 13.00
N ASP A 139 -17.60 1.92 11.84
CA ASP A 139 -18.37 2.04 10.59
C ASP A 139 -18.97 0.68 10.16
N SER A 140 -18.40 -0.40 10.67
CA SER A 140 -18.80 -1.76 10.36
C SER A 140 -19.86 -2.35 11.29
N ASN A 141 -20.18 -1.71 12.43
CA ASN A 141 -21.18 -2.20 13.38
C ASN A 141 -22.57 -2.39 12.78
N SER A 142 -22.80 -1.86 11.57
CA SER A 142 -24.04 -2.03 10.81
C SER A 142 -24.04 -3.26 9.89
N ALA A 143 -22.90 -3.95 9.74
CA ALA A 143 -22.75 -5.11 8.86
C ALA A 143 -22.15 -6.31 9.64
N PRO A 144 -22.91 -7.40 9.80
CA PRO A 144 -22.46 -8.60 10.56
C PRO A 144 -21.13 -9.17 10.02
N ASP A 145 -20.86 -8.97 8.74
CA ASP A 145 -19.71 -9.56 8.02
C ASP A 145 -18.47 -8.65 7.96
N ALA A 146 -18.50 -7.51 8.65
CA ALA A 146 -17.44 -6.51 8.50
C ALA A 146 -16.05 -6.98 8.99
N VAL A 147 -16.00 -7.93 9.92
CA VAL A 147 -14.76 -8.50 10.47
C VAL A 147 -14.29 -9.73 9.69
N VAL A 148 -15.00 -10.12 8.61
CA VAL A 148 -14.60 -11.25 7.77
C VAL A 148 -13.30 -10.94 7.03
N ARG A 149 -12.35 -11.88 7.08
CA ARG A 149 -11.06 -11.76 6.38
C ARG A 149 -11.27 -11.84 4.87
N LEU A 150 -10.57 -10.99 4.13
CA LEU A 150 -10.53 -11.03 2.66
C LEU A 150 -9.71 -12.23 2.15
N ALA A 151 -8.70 -12.63 2.91
CA ALA A 151 -7.87 -13.78 2.61
C ALA A 151 -7.42 -14.44 3.93
N PRO A 152 -7.54 -15.78 4.09
CA PRO A 152 -7.30 -16.46 5.37
C PRO A 152 -5.92 -16.23 5.98
N SER A 153 -4.89 -16.08 5.14
CA SER A 153 -3.49 -15.91 5.58
C SER A 153 -3.10 -14.46 5.85
N PHE A 154 -4.03 -13.52 5.74
CA PHE A 154 -3.76 -12.08 5.89
C PHE A 154 -4.76 -11.43 6.84
N PRO A 155 -4.36 -10.38 7.57
CA PRO A 155 -5.21 -9.73 8.55
C PRO A 155 -6.18 -8.69 7.96
N PHE A 156 -6.31 -8.66 6.62
CA PHE A 156 -7.20 -7.70 5.94
C PHE A 156 -8.65 -8.13 6.06
N ILE A 157 -9.54 -7.18 6.36
CA ILE A 157 -10.96 -7.43 6.60
C ILE A 157 -11.86 -6.58 5.70
N GLU A 158 -13.13 -6.98 5.56
CA GLU A 158 -14.12 -6.28 4.74
C GLU A 158 -14.40 -4.86 5.22
N ALA A 159 -14.31 -4.60 6.52
CA ALA A 159 -14.46 -3.26 7.08
C ALA A 159 -13.49 -2.24 6.46
N GLU A 160 -12.28 -2.67 6.10
CA GLU A 160 -11.29 -1.80 5.44
C GLU A 160 -11.71 -1.38 4.04
N ILE A 161 -12.49 -2.22 3.33
CA ILE A 161 -13.05 -1.86 2.01
C ILE A 161 -14.05 -0.74 2.18
N ARG A 162 -15.01 -0.89 3.11
CA ARG A 162 -16.06 0.11 3.38
C ARG A 162 -15.43 1.42 3.84
N HIS A 163 -14.48 1.36 4.77
CA HIS A 163 -13.74 2.54 5.22
C HIS A 163 -12.97 3.20 4.07
N GLY A 164 -12.30 2.40 3.23
CA GLY A 164 -11.59 2.88 2.04
C GLY A 164 -12.49 3.65 1.07
N VAL A 165 -13.71 3.18 0.85
CA VAL A 165 -14.70 3.86 0.00
C VAL A 165 -15.22 5.13 0.67
N ARG A 166 -15.71 5.03 1.92
CA ARG A 166 -16.41 6.11 2.63
C ARG A 166 -15.48 7.25 3.04
N SER A 167 -14.26 6.93 3.46
CA SER A 167 -13.35 7.86 4.12
C SER A 167 -12.07 8.16 3.36
N GLU A 168 -11.67 7.32 2.39
CA GLU A 168 -10.38 7.42 1.72
C GLU A 168 -10.49 7.52 0.19
N GLY A 169 -11.70 7.60 -0.36
CA GLY A 169 -11.94 7.82 -1.78
C GLY A 169 -11.52 6.65 -2.68
N ALA A 170 -11.61 5.41 -2.19
CA ALA A 170 -11.43 4.24 -3.05
C ALA A 170 -12.58 4.15 -4.06
N CYS A 171 -12.27 4.13 -5.35
CA CYS A 171 -13.23 4.16 -6.45
C CYS A 171 -13.18 2.92 -7.34
N THR A 172 -12.15 2.08 -7.21
CA THR A 172 -11.93 0.88 -8.00
C THR A 172 -11.48 -0.29 -7.13
N ALA A 173 -11.74 -1.52 -7.56
CA ALA A 173 -11.26 -2.70 -6.85
C ALA A 173 -9.72 -2.74 -6.75
N ALA A 174 -9.03 -2.24 -7.76
CA ALA A 174 -7.57 -2.08 -7.75
C ALA A 174 -7.10 -1.11 -6.65
N ASP A 175 -7.88 -0.07 -6.30
CA ASP A 175 -7.54 0.82 -5.19
C ASP A 175 -7.48 0.05 -3.87
N VAL A 176 -8.41 -0.85 -3.65
CA VAL A 176 -8.48 -1.64 -2.42
C VAL A 176 -7.35 -2.66 -2.37
N ILE A 177 -7.24 -3.53 -3.38
CA ILE A 177 -6.29 -4.66 -3.31
C ILE A 177 -4.82 -4.24 -3.47
N SER A 178 -4.55 -3.08 -4.07
CA SER A 178 -3.17 -2.61 -4.27
C SER A 178 -2.76 -1.46 -3.35
N ARG A 179 -3.63 -0.49 -3.13
CA ARG A 179 -3.27 0.75 -2.43
C ARG A 179 -3.66 0.76 -0.94
N ARG A 180 -4.71 0.02 -0.53
CA ARG A 180 -5.14 -0.09 0.88
C ARG A 180 -4.59 -1.35 1.52
N THR A 181 -5.08 -2.52 1.14
CA THR A 181 -4.61 -3.79 1.69
C THR A 181 -3.23 -4.21 1.17
N ARG A 182 -2.84 -3.74 0.00
CA ARG A 182 -1.60 -4.14 -0.69
C ARG A 182 -1.50 -5.64 -0.97
N LEU A 183 -2.63 -6.36 -0.92
CA LEU A 183 -2.69 -7.81 -1.09
C LEU A 183 -2.11 -8.24 -2.44
N ALA A 184 -2.34 -7.45 -3.52
CA ALA A 184 -1.79 -7.69 -4.84
C ALA A 184 -0.26 -7.74 -4.88
N PHE A 185 0.43 -7.08 -3.94
CA PHE A 185 1.89 -7.09 -3.84
C PHE A 185 2.42 -8.18 -2.92
N LEU A 186 1.58 -8.67 -2.01
CA LEU A 186 1.96 -9.68 -1.03
C LEU A 186 1.74 -11.09 -1.58
N ASP A 187 0.57 -11.32 -2.19
CA ASP A 187 0.18 -12.60 -2.78
C ASP A 187 -0.91 -12.37 -3.83
N VAL A 188 -0.52 -12.47 -5.11
CA VAL A 188 -1.40 -12.22 -6.24
C VAL A 188 -2.53 -13.26 -6.35
N ASP A 189 -2.29 -14.49 -5.92
CA ASP A 189 -3.29 -15.56 -5.93
C ASP A 189 -4.36 -15.30 -4.86
N SER A 190 -3.96 -14.88 -3.67
CA SER A 190 -4.89 -14.46 -2.62
C SER A 190 -5.66 -13.22 -3.02
N ALA A 191 -5.04 -12.27 -3.75
CA ALA A 191 -5.71 -11.10 -4.29
C ALA A 191 -6.80 -11.48 -5.30
N LEU A 192 -6.51 -12.41 -6.22
CA LEU A 192 -7.51 -12.92 -7.17
C LEU A 192 -8.68 -13.59 -6.47
N LYS A 193 -8.42 -14.38 -5.43
CA LYS A 193 -9.46 -15.06 -4.64
C LYS A 193 -10.34 -14.10 -3.84
N ALA A 194 -9.75 -13.03 -3.33
CA ALA A 194 -10.46 -11.99 -2.57
C ALA A 194 -11.26 -11.02 -3.47
N LEU A 195 -10.85 -10.89 -4.74
CA LEU A 195 -11.38 -9.88 -5.65
C LEU A 195 -12.91 -9.91 -5.84
N PRO A 196 -13.59 -11.07 -5.98
CA PRO A 196 -15.05 -11.10 -6.09
C PRO A 196 -15.73 -10.41 -4.89
N ARG A 197 -15.27 -10.71 -3.68
CA ARG A 197 -15.84 -10.12 -2.47
C ARG A 197 -15.53 -8.63 -2.35
N VAL A 198 -14.32 -8.21 -2.73
CA VAL A 198 -13.97 -6.78 -2.80
C VAL A 198 -14.94 -6.04 -3.73
N ILE A 199 -15.20 -6.59 -4.93
CA ILE A 199 -16.14 -6.01 -5.90
C ILE A 199 -17.55 -5.94 -5.33
N ASP A 200 -18.03 -6.99 -4.64
CA ASP A 200 -19.37 -7.01 -4.07
C ASP A 200 -19.56 -5.94 -3.00
N VAL A 201 -18.63 -5.84 -2.05
CA VAL A 201 -18.68 -4.82 -0.99
C VAL A 201 -18.60 -3.40 -1.58
N MET A 202 -17.72 -3.17 -2.56
CA MET A 202 -17.65 -1.87 -3.23
C MET A 202 -18.92 -1.57 -4.02
N ALA A 203 -19.51 -2.58 -4.65
CA ALA A 203 -20.76 -2.41 -5.38
C ALA A 203 -21.95 -2.05 -4.46
N GLU A 204 -21.99 -2.61 -3.26
CA GLU A 204 -22.96 -2.22 -2.22
C GLU A 204 -22.77 -0.73 -1.84
N GLU A 205 -21.52 -0.31 -1.59
CA GLU A 205 -21.20 1.06 -1.17
C GLU A 205 -21.41 2.11 -2.28
N LEU A 206 -21.09 1.75 -3.53
CA LEU A 206 -21.07 2.67 -4.66
C LEU A 206 -22.23 2.48 -5.64
N SER A 207 -23.17 1.59 -5.31
CA SER A 207 -24.35 1.26 -6.14
C SER A 207 -23.94 0.85 -7.58
N TRP A 208 -22.97 -0.03 -7.71
CA TRP A 208 -22.51 -0.49 -9.03
C TRP A 208 -23.52 -1.41 -9.71
N SER A 209 -23.72 -1.19 -10.99
CA SER A 209 -24.44 -2.13 -11.85
C SER A 209 -23.62 -3.41 -12.09
N ASP A 210 -24.28 -4.47 -12.57
CA ASP A 210 -23.61 -5.72 -12.93
C ASP A 210 -22.57 -5.49 -14.03
N ALA A 211 -22.85 -4.62 -15.00
CA ALA A 211 -21.88 -4.24 -16.03
C ALA A 211 -20.64 -3.57 -15.42
N ARG A 212 -20.78 -2.75 -14.38
CA ARG A 212 -19.64 -2.16 -13.69
C ARG A 212 -18.86 -3.20 -12.90
N ARG A 213 -19.51 -4.15 -12.23
CA ARG A 213 -18.86 -5.25 -11.51
C ARG A 213 -17.99 -6.09 -12.44
N GLU A 214 -18.50 -6.41 -13.63
CA GLU A 214 -17.76 -7.19 -14.64
C GLU A 214 -16.58 -6.38 -15.22
N HIS A 215 -16.78 -5.10 -15.44
CA HIS A 215 -15.69 -4.21 -15.84
C HIS A 215 -14.58 -4.17 -14.79
N GLU A 216 -14.91 -3.98 -13.52
CA GLU A 216 -13.93 -3.98 -12.41
C GLU A 216 -13.20 -5.31 -12.27
N TRP A 217 -13.90 -6.43 -12.49
CA TRP A 217 -13.27 -7.74 -12.55
C TRP A 217 -12.21 -7.79 -13.63
N THR A 218 -12.59 -7.47 -14.86
CA THR A 218 -11.70 -7.54 -16.03
C THR A 218 -10.48 -6.66 -15.87
N GLU A 219 -10.68 -5.39 -15.51
CA GLU A 219 -9.59 -4.42 -15.33
C GLU A 219 -8.65 -4.82 -14.19
N THR A 220 -9.20 -5.33 -13.09
CA THR A 220 -8.38 -5.72 -11.95
C THR A 220 -7.60 -7.01 -12.21
N VAL A 221 -8.17 -8.00 -12.89
CA VAL A 221 -7.43 -9.20 -13.33
C VAL A 221 -6.29 -8.81 -14.27
N HIS A 222 -6.54 -7.88 -15.19
CA HIS A 222 -5.48 -7.36 -16.08
C HIS A 222 -4.38 -6.64 -15.27
N PHE A 223 -4.73 -5.87 -14.24
CA PHE A 223 -3.77 -5.30 -13.31
C PHE A 223 -2.97 -6.37 -12.56
N LEU A 224 -3.62 -7.43 -12.05
CA LEU A 224 -2.95 -8.54 -11.35
C LEU A 224 -1.94 -9.28 -12.22
N ARG A 225 -2.14 -9.33 -13.55
CA ARG A 225 -1.11 -9.82 -14.48
C ARG A 225 0.20 -9.05 -14.33
N SER A 226 0.14 -7.72 -14.26
CA SER A 226 1.33 -6.89 -14.03
C SER A 226 2.00 -7.16 -12.68
N MET A 227 1.27 -7.74 -11.74
CA MET A 227 1.75 -8.15 -10.41
C MET A 227 2.24 -9.60 -10.37
N GLY A 228 2.23 -10.31 -11.50
CA GLY A 228 2.74 -11.68 -11.64
C GLY A 228 1.67 -12.77 -11.61
N LEU A 229 0.41 -12.45 -11.82
CA LEU A 229 -0.63 -13.44 -12.06
C LEU A 229 -0.31 -14.20 -13.35
N GLU A 230 -0.35 -15.52 -13.29
CA GLU A 230 -0.08 -16.39 -14.44
C GLU A 230 -1.14 -16.23 -15.54
N GLU A 231 -0.71 -16.26 -16.79
CA GLU A 231 -1.60 -16.05 -17.94
C GLU A 231 -2.75 -17.07 -18.01
N ALA A 232 -2.48 -18.31 -17.63
CA ALA A 232 -3.49 -19.36 -17.55
C ALA A 232 -4.62 -19.05 -16.56
N ARG A 233 -4.37 -18.18 -15.57
CA ARG A 233 -5.34 -17.76 -14.56
C ARG A 233 -6.11 -16.51 -14.94
N MET A 234 -5.70 -15.80 -15.98
CA MET A 234 -6.44 -14.62 -16.46
C MET A 234 -7.79 -14.96 -17.08
N ALA A 235 -7.95 -16.20 -17.57
CA ALA A 235 -9.21 -16.68 -18.13
C ALA A 235 -10.22 -17.13 -17.07
N VAL A 236 -9.84 -17.14 -15.79
CA VAL A 236 -10.75 -17.49 -14.68
C VAL A 236 -11.79 -16.40 -14.53
N THR A 237 -13.04 -16.77 -14.54
CA THR A 237 -14.17 -15.86 -14.36
C THR A 237 -14.44 -15.59 -12.88
N ARG A 238 -15.09 -14.47 -12.59
CA ARG A 238 -15.56 -14.14 -11.25
C ARG A 238 -16.43 -15.26 -10.66
N GLN A 239 -17.32 -15.85 -11.48
CA GLN A 239 -18.20 -16.93 -11.07
C GLN A 239 -17.46 -18.22 -10.68
N GLU A 240 -16.40 -18.57 -11.40
CA GLU A 240 -15.56 -19.74 -11.07
C GLU A 240 -14.84 -19.54 -9.73
N VAL A 241 -14.38 -18.34 -9.43
CA VAL A 241 -13.78 -18.03 -8.11
C VAL A 241 -14.81 -18.15 -7.00
N LEU A 242 -16.03 -17.61 -7.20
CA LEU A 242 -17.12 -17.67 -6.21
C LEU A 242 -17.62 -19.11 -5.98
N SER A 243 -17.70 -19.94 -7.03
CA SER A 243 -18.12 -21.33 -6.92
C SER A 243 -17.06 -22.25 -6.31
N GLY A 244 -15.83 -21.73 -6.11
CA GLY A 244 -14.71 -22.56 -5.62
C GLY A 244 -14.19 -23.57 -6.62
N ASP A 245 -14.31 -23.29 -7.93
CA ASP A 245 -13.77 -24.18 -8.97
C ASP A 245 -12.29 -24.49 -8.73
N ALA A 246 -11.91 -25.75 -8.95
CA ALA A 246 -10.56 -26.25 -8.70
C ALA A 246 -9.49 -25.46 -9.47
N LYS A 247 -9.81 -24.94 -10.68
CA LYS A 247 -8.89 -24.10 -11.46
C LYS A 247 -8.66 -22.75 -10.81
N ALA A 248 -9.72 -22.15 -10.22
CA ALA A 248 -9.62 -20.89 -9.51
C ALA A 248 -8.91 -21.03 -8.16
N GLN A 249 -8.93 -22.22 -7.56
CA GLN A 249 -8.31 -22.50 -6.26
C GLN A 249 -6.83 -22.86 -6.34
N ARG A 250 -6.30 -23.26 -7.51
CA ARG A 250 -4.88 -23.64 -7.68
C ARG A 250 -3.96 -22.44 -7.36
N THR A 251 -2.93 -22.71 -6.59
CA THR A 251 -1.85 -21.78 -6.30
C THR A 251 -0.56 -22.28 -6.92
N ARG A 252 0.45 -21.42 -7.10
CA ARG A 252 1.81 -21.83 -7.52
C ARG A 252 2.39 -22.97 -6.68
N ARG A 253 1.97 -23.10 -5.42
CA ARG A 253 2.40 -24.19 -4.54
C ARG A 253 1.83 -25.53 -4.97
N ASP A 254 0.57 -25.53 -5.43
CA ASP A 254 -0.11 -26.73 -5.87
C ASP A 254 0.48 -27.24 -7.19
N ASP A 255 0.85 -26.35 -8.10
CA ASP A 255 1.48 -26.67 -9.37
C ASP A 255 2.90 -27.24 -9.19
N GLY A 256 3.65 -26.71 -8.22
CA GLY A 256 4.96 -27.25 -7.85
C GLY A 256 4.89 -28.66 -7.25
N ALA A 257 3.85 -28.95 -6.47
CA ALA A 257 3.62 -30.28 -5.91
C ALA A 257 3.18 -31.28 -6.99
N ALA A 258 2.33 -30.86 -7.93
CA ALA A 258 1.90 -31.69 -9.06
C ALA A 258 3.03 -32.01 -10.03
N ALA A 259 3.92 -31.05 -10.31
CA ALA A 259 5.11 -31.26 -11.15
C ALA A 259 6.12 -32.22 -10.50
N SER A 260 6.26 -32.17 -9.16
CA SER A 260 7.11 -33.11 -8.40
C SER A 260 6.54 -34.53 -8.36
N ALA A 261 5.21 -34.69 -8.40
CA ALA A 261 4.54 -36.01 -8.41
C ALA A 261 4.63 -36.70 -9.77
N ASN A 262 4.83 -35.97 -10.87
CA ASN A 262 4.94 -36.52 -12.23
C ASN A 262 6.37 -36.93 -12.64
N GLY A 263 7.26 -37.20 -11.69
CA GLY A 263 8.46 -37.99 -11.83
C GLY A 263 9.32 -37.73 -13.07
N VAL A 264 9.97 -36.59 -13.17
CA VAL A 264 11.17 -36.47 -14.03
C VAL A 264 12.37 -36.89 -13.18
N LYS A 265 12.93 -38.06 -13.47
CA LYS A 265 14.23 -38.50 -12.99
C LYS A 265 15.27 -37.48 -13.45
N VAL A 266 15.73 -36.62 -12.56
CA VAL A 266 16.91 -35.81 -12.80
C VAL A 266 18.13 -36.71 -12.62
N GLY A 267 18.88 -36.94 -13.71
CA GLY A 267 20.08 -37.73 -13.73
C GLY A 267 21.13 -37.17 -12.78
N SER A 268 21.69 -38.05 -11.98
CA SER A 268 22.86 -37.82 -11.13
C SER A 268 24.07 -37.46 -11.96
N GLY A 269 24.73 -36.34 -11.71
CA GLY A 269 26.09 -36.14 -12.16
C GLY A 269 26.49 -34.72 -12.50
N ARG A 270 27.06 -34.03 -11.52
CA ARG A 270 28.33 -33.32 -11.57
C ARG A 270 28.59 -32.60 -10.26
N LYS A 271 29.50 -33.15 -9.46
CA LYS A 271 30.17 -32.40 -8.39
C LYS A 271 30.92 -31.24 -9.04
N LEU A 272 30.63 -30.02 -8.67
CA LEU A 272 31.47 -28.86 -8.89
C LEU A 272 32.46 -28.78 -7.73
N GLU A 273 33.76 -28.99 -8.02
CA GLU A 273 34.85 -28.76 -7.11
C GLU A 273 34.98 -27.25 -6.85
N ALA A 274 35.21 -26.90 -5.59
CA ALA A 274 35.48 -25.54 -5.17
C ALA A 274 36.87 -25.08 -5.64
N PRO A 275 37.07 -23.83 -6.09
CA PRO A 275 38.38 -23.33 -6.41
C PRO A 275 39.21 -23.10 -5.12
N GLY A 276 40.44 -23.59 -5.12
CA GLY A 276 41.34 -23.58 -4.00
C GLY A 276 41.70 -22.21 -3.46
N ALA A 277 42.00 -22.19 -2.16
CA ALA A 277 42.57 -21.08 -1.44
C ALA A 277 43.92 -20.67 -2.01
N LEU A 278 44.09 -19.40 -2.34
CA LEU A 278 45.43 -18.83 -2.62
C LEU A 278 46.13 -18.56 -1.28
N ALA A 279 47.27 -19.20 -1.15
CA ALA A 279 48.20 -19.07 -0.03
C ALA A 279 48.78 -17.65 0.03
N SER A 280 48.83 -17.10 1.24
CA SER A 280 49.68 -15.95 1.60
C SER A 280 51.13 -16.32 1.55
N GLY A 281 51.96 -15.54 0.88
CA GLY A 281 53.41 -15.67 0.90
C GLY A 281 54.08 -14.34 0.61
N ALA A 282 54.81 -13.86 1.62
CA ALA A 282 55.85 -12.83 1.66
C ALA A 282 55.43 -11.39 1.37
#